data_02c2945999dda74cf29e63f2e106c6e9
#
_entry.id   02c2945999dda74cf29e63f2e106c6e9
#
_cell.length_a   1.000
_cell.length_b   1.000
_cell.length_c   1.000
_cell.angle_alpha   90.00
_cell.angle_beta   90.00
_cell.angle_gamma   90.00
#
_symmetry.space_group_name_H-M   'P 1'
#
loop_
_entity.id
_entity.type
_entity.pdbx_description
1 polymer ?
#
loop_
_entity_poly.entity_id
_entity_poly.type
_entity_poly.pdbx_seq_one_letter_code
_entity_poly.pdbx_strand_id
1 'polypeptide(L)'
;MKKSATIEDECKFLDDMGQIFDVQEKTNAVIRDIYAELEIDWTNDRVRQQDVMVAEVDGNEVMNYDEGWLVGDMVRRLGGRMPLQSESAGVEEMILQNPDVIFAVYFDERHRAQSEAFFRNVRLNSLRAVQNKRIYMIPFGYIYTPGIKTLDGLRAIKKGLYPNM
;
A
#
# COMPACT_ATOMS: atom_id res chain seq x y z
N MET A 1 8.66 18.55 5.77
CA MET A 1 7.80 18.20 4.62
C MET A 1 6.54 17.54 5.16
N LYS A 2 5.34 18.02 4.80
CA LYS A 2 4.08 17.50 5.35
C LYS A 2 3.84 16.10 4.78
N LYS A 3 3.95 15.05 5.60
CA LYS A 3 3.83 13.64 5.18
C LYS A 3 2.38 13.15 4.98
N SER A 4 1.39 13.96 5.25
CA SER A 4 -0.01 13.54 5.20
C SER A 4 -0.62 13.87 3.84
N ALA A 5 -0.40 13.00 2.86
CA ALA A 5 -1.26 12.95 1.69
C ALA A 5 -2.39 11.95 1.99
N THR A 6 -3.61 12.35 1.75
CA THR A 6 -4.81 11.53 1.87
C THR A 6 -5.44 11.29 0.50
N ILE A 7 -6.37 10.36 0.41
CA ILE A 7 -7.15 10.16 -0.82
C ILE A 7 -7.92 11.42 -1.20
N GLU A 8 -8.40 12.19 -0.23
CA GLU A 8 -9.05 13.49 -0.50
C GLU A 8 -8.08 14.50 -1.11
N ASP A 9 -6.83 14.57 -0.63
CA ASP A 9 -5.82 15.45 -1.20
C ASP A 9 -5.52 15.06 -2.65
N GLU A 10 -5.47 13.75 -2.94
CA GLU A 10 -5.29 13.23 -4.31
C GLU A 10 -6.47 13.58 -5.23
N CYS A 11 -7.70 13.40 -4.75
CA CYS A 11 -8.89 13.75 -5.51
C CYS A 11 -8.96 15.26 -5.77
N LYS A 12 -8.59 16.08 -4.78
CA LYS A 12 -8.50 17.53 -4.95
C LYS A 12 -7.44 17.91 -5.99
N PHE A 13 -6.28 17.30 -5.95
CA PHE A 13 -5.22 17.51 -6.95
C PHE A 13 -5.70 17.17 -8.36
N LEU A 14 -6.40 16.04 -8.53
CA LEU A 14 -6.97 15.64 -9.81
C LEU A 14 -8.02 16.64 -10.31
N ASP A 15 -8.89 17.15 -9.43
CA ASP A 15 -9.89 18.17 -9.78
C ASP A 15 -9.21 19.47 -10.21
N ASP A 16 -8.24 19.97 -9.45
CA ASP A 16 -7.46 21.16 -9.76
C ASP A 16 -6.77 21.02 -11.14
N MET A 17 -6.14 19.86 -11.40
CA MET A 17 -5.52 19.55 -12.70
C MET A 17 -6.55 19.50 -13.83
N GLY A 18 -7.71 18.91 -13.58
CA GLY A 18 -8.82 18.89 -14.53
C GLY A 18 -9.22 20.27 -14.98
N GLN A 19 -9.34 21.21 -14.04
CA GLN A 19 -9.67 22.61 -14.30
C GLN A 19 -8.58 23.34 -15.08
N ILE A 20 -7.30 23.18 -14.66
CA ILE A 20 -6.16 23.85 -15.29
C ILE A 20 -5.99 23.44 -16.76
N PHE A 21 -6.17 22.15 -17.07
CA PHE A 21 -5.94 21.58 -18.40
C PHE A 21 -7.21 21.36 -19.22
N ASP A 22 -8.36 21.81 -18.72
CA ASP A 22 -9.69 21.67 -19.37
C ASP A 22 -10.01 20.19 -19.71
N VAL A 23 -9.76 19.30 -18.74
CA VAL A 23 -9.99 17.85 -18.85
C VAL A 23 -10.84 17.29 -17.70
N GLN A 24 -11.76 18.11 -17.14
CA GLN A 24 -12.55 17.78 -15.95
C GLN A 24 -13.33 16.48 -16.09
N GLU A 25 -13.85 16.18 -17.29
CA GLU A 25 -14.59 14.93 -17.52
C GLU A 25 -13.72 13.70 -17.24
N LYS A 26 -12.46 13.73 -17.68
CA LYS A 26 -11.50 12.64 -17.47
C LYS A 26 -11.08 12.52 -16.00
N THR A 27 -10.76 13.64 -15.36
CA THR A 27 -10.34 13.62 -13.95
C THR A 27 -11.49 13.23 -13.03
N ASN A 28 -12.72 13.68 -13.30
CA ASN A 28 -13.91 13.28 -12.56
C ASN A 28 -14.22 11.78 -12.74
N ALA A 29 -13.93 11.20 -13.89
CA ALA A 29 -14.05 9.75 -14.09
C ALA A 29 -13.06 8.99 -13.18
N VAL A 30 -11.80 9.42 -13.12
CA VAL A 30 -10.79 8.81 -12.24
C VAL A 30 -11.17 8.97 -10.76
N ILE A 31 -11.65 10.13 -10.34
CA ILE A 31 -12.11 10.38 -8.97
C ILE A 31 -13.27 9.44 -8.60
N ARG A 32 -14.26 9.25 -9.49
CA ARG A 32 -15.34 8.28 -9.28
C ARG A 32 -14.82 6.86 -9.12
N ASP A 33 -13.85 6.46 -9.96
CA ASP A 33 -13.24 5.14 -9.88
C ASP A 33 -12.47 4.93 -8.58
N ILE A 34 -11.76 5.98 -8.09
CA ILE A 34 -11.08 5.94 -6.78
C ILE A 34 -12.09 5.66 -5.66
N TYR A 35 -13.20 6.40 -5.62
CA TYR A 35 -14.22 6.18 -4.59
C TYR A 35 -14.91 4.83 -4.72
N ALA A 36 -15.15 4.34 -5.94
CA ALA A 36 -15.69 3.00 -6.17
C ALA A 36 -14.75 1.88 -5.66
N GLU A 37 -13.44 2.05 -5.81
CA GLU A 37 -12.48 1.07 -5.26
C GLU A 37 -12.43 1.07 -3.74
N LEU A 38 -12.77 2.18 -3.08
CA LEU A 38 -12.83 2.28 -1.62
C LEU A 38 -14.08 1.61 -1.03
N GLU A 39 -15.07 1.26 -1.84
CA GLU A 39 -16.26 0.55 -1.37
C GLU A 39 -15.88 -0.87 -0.98
N ILE A 40 -16.18 -1.21 0.29
CA ILE A 40 -15.96 -2.54 0.87
C ILE A 40 -17.29 -3.05 1.43
N ASP A 41 -17.66 -4.25 1.03
CA ASP A 41 -18.80 -4.93 1.63
C ASP A 41 -18.42 -5.55 2.98
N TRP A 42 -18.62 -4.78 4.03
CA TRP A 42 -18.32 -5.19 5.41
C TRP A 42 -19.24 -6.32 5.93
N THR A 43 -20.29 -6.66 5.20
CA THR A 43 -21.16 -7.79 5.57
C THR A 43 -20.61 -9.13 5.07
N ASN A 44 -19.60 -9.10 4.21
CA ASN A 44 -18.97 -10.30 3.69
C ASN A 44 -18.00 -10.89 4.73
N ASP A 45 -18.23 -12.13 5.14
CA ASP A 45 -17.41 -12.86 6.14
C ASP A 45 -15.92 -12.97 5.77
N ARG A 46 -15.57 -12.75 4.51
CA ARG A 46 -14.17 -12.74 4.03
C ARG A 46 -13.47 -11.40 4.28
N VAL A 47 -14.23 -10.35 4.56
CA VAL A 47 -13.70 -9.03 4.90
C VAL A 47 -13.42 -8.99 6.39
N ARG A 48 -12.15 -8.97 6.75
CA ARG A 48 -11.71 -8.84 8.13
C ARG A 48 -10.56 -7.87 8.23
N GLN A 49 -10.42 -7.24 9.39
CA GLN A 49 -9.26 -6.41 9.68
C GLN A 49 -7.99 -7.28 9.68
N GLN A 50 -6.96 -6.80 9.01
CA GLN A 50 -5.67 -7.48 8.86
C GLN A 50 -4.56 -6.54 9.26
N ASP A 51 -3.51 -7.08 9.89
CA ASP A 51 -2.29 -6.34 10.16
C ASP A 51 -1.44 -6.27 8.90
N VAL A 52 -1.15 -5.06 8.48
CA VAL A 52 -0.45 -4.74 7.23
C VAL A 52 0.86 -4.04 7.53
N MET A 53 1.90 -4.42 6.83
CA MET A 53 3.14 -3.68 6.75
C MET A 53 3.38 -3.26 5.30
N VAL A 54 3.74 -2.00 5.10
CA VAL A 54 4.20 -1.49 3.80
C VAL A 54 5.65 -1.10 3.98
N ALA A 55 6.55 -1.79 3.31
CA ALA A 55 7.97 -1.66 3.57
C ALA A 55 8.79 -1.64 2.29
N GLU A 56 9.84 -0.83 2.32
CA GLU A 56 10.95 -0.85 1.38
C GLU A 56 12.12 -1.57 2.03
N VAL A 57 12.81 -2.39 1.26
CA VAL A 57 13.96 -3.16 1.73
C VAL A 57 15.19 -2.78 0.92
N ASP A 58 16.22 -2.29 1.59
CA ASP A 58 17.53 -2.05 0.99
C ASP A 58 18.61 -2.83 1.76
N GLY A 59 19.11 -3.90 1.16
CA GLY A 59 20.02 -4.83 1.80
C GLY A 59 19.39 -5.49 3.04
N ASN A 60 19.85 -5.10 4.23
CA ASN A 60 19.30 -5.56 5.52
C ASN A 60 18.47 -4.48 6.24
N GLU A 61 18.34 -3.30 5.65
CA GLU A 61 17.54 -2.22 6.20
C GLU A 61 16.10 -2.33 5.70
N VAL A 62 15.17 -2.00 6.57
CA VAL A 62 13.75 -1.99 6.29
C VAL A 62 13.20 -0.62 6.64
N MET A 63 12.72 0.11 5.66
CA MET A 63 11.98 1.35 5.86
C MET A 63 10.49 1.06 5.81
N ASN A 64 9.76 1.45 6.86
CA ASN A 64 8.32 1.27 6.96
C ASN A 64 7.58 2.53 6.55
N TYR A 65 6.55 2.40 5.75
CA TYR A 65 5.59 3.45 5.44
C TYR A 65 4.45 3.36 6.45
N ASP A 66 4.35 4.32 7.35
CA ASP A 66 3.33 4.38 8.38
C ASP A 66 2.01 5.03 7.88
N GLU A 67 1.06 5.23 8.79
CA GLU A 67 -0.25 5.84 8.49
C GLU A 67 -0.16 7.32 8.04
N GLY A 68 0.98 7.98 8.20
CA GLY A 68 1.20 9.35 7.73
C GLY A 68 1.46 9.47 6.22
N TRP A 69 1.59 8.37 5.52
CA TRP A 69 1.77 8.32 4.07
C TRP A 69 0.45 8.08 3.35
N LEU A 70 0.37 8.45 2.06
CA LEU A 70 -0.80 8.16 1.21
C LEU A 70 -1.18 6.67 1.24
N VAL A 71 -0.20 5.79 1.18
CA VAL A 71 -0.43 4.35 1.25
C VAL A 71 -1.05 3.93 2.60
N GLY A 72 -0.73 4.62 3.68
CA GLY A 72 -1.35 4.40 4.98
C GLY A 72 -2.84 4.73 4.98
N ASP A 73 -3.23 5.85 4.36
CA ASP A 73 -4.65 6.18 4.18
C ASP A 73 -5.36 5.17 3.27
N MET A 74 -4.72 4.71 2.18
CA MET A 74 -5.24 3.64 1.31
C MET A 74 -5.51 2.35 2.10
N VAL A 75 -4.52 1.86 2.86
CA VAL A 75 -4.63 0.64 3.67
C VAL A 75 -5.75 0.76 4.69
N ARG A 76 -5.80 1.87 5.44
CA ARG A 76 -6.82 2.12 6.46
C ARG A 76 -8.23 2.13 5.87
N ARG A 77 -8.44 2.81 4.75
CA ARG A 77 -9.74 2.90 4.08
C ARG A 77 -10.22 1.57 3.52
N LEU A 78 -9.28 0.72 3.13
CA LEU A 78 -9.56 -0.64 2.67
C LEU A 78 -9.65 -1.66 3.82
N GLY A 79 -9.66 -1.20 5.09
CA GLY A 79 -9.87 -2.04 6.27
C GLY A 79 -8.62 -2.72 6.81
N GLY A 80 -7.43 -2.37 6.32
CA GLY A 80 -6.17 -2.79 6.93
C GLY A 80 -5.84 -1.98 8.17
N ARG A 81 -5.00 -2.52 9.03
CA ARG A 81 -4.43 -1.87 10.20
C ARG A 81 -2.91 -1.87 10.09
N MET A 82 -2.28 -0.76 10.35
CA MET A 82 -0.81 -0.62 10.33
C MET A 82 -0.29 -0.39 11.76
N PRO A 83 -0.01 -1.46 12.50
CA PRO A 83 0.38 -1.33 13.92
C PRO A 83 1.77 -0.72 14.10
N LEU A 84 2.65 -0.83 13.11
CA LEU A 84 4.00 -0.26 13.15
C LEU A 84 3.99 1.18 12.65
N GLN A 85 4.23 2.12 13.57
CA GLN A 85 4.24 3.56 13.29
C GLN A 85 5.66 4.14 13.17
N SER A 86 6.70 3.32 13.32
CA SER A 86 8.10 3.74 13.14
C SER A 86 8.49 3.70 11.67
N GLU A 87 9.14 4.73 11.16
CA GLU A 87 9.68 4.77 9.80
C GLU A 87 10.87 3.82 9.61
N SER A 88 11.68 3.63 10.64
CA SER A 88 12.79 2.69 10.63
C SER A 88 12.40 1.45 11.40
N ALA A 89 12.26 0.36 10.70
CA ALA A 89 12.00 -0.95 11.26
C ALA A 89 13.17 -1.86 10.92
N GLY A 90 13.74 -2.50 11.92
CA GLY A 90 14.68 -3.60 11.68
C GLY A 90 13.96 -4.88 11.30
N VAL A 91 14.72 -5.89 10.88
CA VAL A 91 14.18 -7.23 10.60
C VAL A 91 13.55 -7.82 11.87
N GLU A 92 14.15 -7.58 13.05
CA GLU A 92 13.61 -8.04 14.33
C GLU A 92 12.24 -7.43 14.61
N GLU A 93 12.04 -6.16 14.31
CA GLU A 93 10.78 -5.48 14.54
C GLU A 93 9.68 -5.96 13.56
N MET A 94 10.05 -6.23 12.31
CA MET A 94 9.15 -6.89 11.35
C MET A 94 8.72 -8.28 11.86
N ILE A 95 9.63 -9.07 12.39
CA ILE A 95 9.34 -10.39 12.96
C ILE A 95 8.46 -10.28 14.20
N LEU A 96 8.71 -9.31 15.06
CA LEU A 96 7.93 -9.08 16.27
C LEU A 96 6.49 -8.67 15.96
N GLN A 97 6.29 -7.77 14.99
CA GLN A 97 4.97 -7.32 14.54
C GLN A 97 4.20 -8.43 13.83
N ASN A 98 4.91 -9.29 13.10
CA ASN A 98 4.37 -10.47 12.44
C ASN A 98 3.08 -10.17 11.64
N PRO A 99 3.13 -9.28 10.62
CA PRO A 99 1.96 -8.85 9.89
C PRO A 99 1.29 -10.00 9.11
N ASP A 100 -0.01 -9.83 8.83
CA ASP A 100 -0.78 -10.77 7.99
C ASP A 100 -0.45 -10.61 6.52
N VAL A 101 -0.14 -9.36 6.11
CA VAL A 101 0.15 -8.97 4.72
C VAL A 101 1.32 -8.01 4.71
N ILE A 102 2.22 -8.18 3.75
CA ILE A 102 3.31 -7.24 3.48
C ILE A 102 3.20 -6.75 2.03
N PHE A 103 3.18 -5.44 1.85
CA PHE A 103 3.41 -4.79 0.57
C PHE A 103 4.86 -4.32 0.51
N ALA A 104 5.67 -4.97 -0.33
CA ALA A 104 7.07 -4.64 -0.52
C ALA A 104 7.20 -3.63 -1.66
N VAL A 105 7.62 -2.41 -1.31
CA VAL A 105 7.77 -1.30 -2.23
C VAL A 105 9.04 -1.43 -3.04
N TYR A 106 8.98 -1.17 -4.34
CA TYR A 106 10.14 -1.17 -5.22
C TYR A 106 10.13 0.00 -6.20
N PHE A 107 11.31 0.44 -6.63
CA PHE A 107 11.49 1.55 -7.57
C PHE A 107 11.72 1.09 -9.02
N ASP A 108 12.46 0.00 -9.18
CA ASP A 108 12.79 -0.60 -10.48
C ASP A 108 12.87 -2.13 -10.38
N GLU A 109 13.05 -2.81 -11.50
CA GLU A 109 13.11 -4.27 -11.55
C GLU A 109 14.31 -4.87 -10.80
N ARG A 110 15.42 -4.14 -10.69
CA ARG A 110 16.58 -4.58 -9.89
C ARG A 110 16.23 -4.57 -8.41
N HIS A 111 15.64 -3.47 -7.92
CA HIS A 111 15.19 -3.35 -6.54
C HIS A 111 14.09 -4.37 -6.22
N ARG A 112 13.16 -4.61 -7.16
CA ARG A 112 12.15 -5.66 -7.03
C ARG A 112 12.77 -7.03 -6.79
N ALA A 113 13.76 -7.42 -7.62
CA ALA A 113 14.45 -8.69 -7.47
C ALA A 113 15.20 -8.83 -6.14
N GLN A 114 15.80 -7.74 -5.65
CA GLN A 114 16.44 -7.69 -4.33
C GLN A 114 15.43 -7.88 -3.20
N SER A 115 14.30 -7.19 -3.25
CA SER A 115 13.22 -7.33 -2.27
C SER A 115 12.63 -8.74 -2.26
N GLU A 116 12.40 -9.33 -3.43
CA GLU A 116 11.96 -10.74 -3.53
C GLU A 116 12.97 -11.71 -2.92
N ALA A 117 14.28 -11.49 -3.14
CA ALA A 117 15.34 -12.30 -2.55
C ALA A 117 15.39 -12.16 -1.02
N PHE A 118 15.21 -10.94 -0.50
CA PHE A 118 15.13 -10.69 0.93
C PHE A 118 14.04 -11.51 1.61
N PHE A 119 12.83 -11.53 1.06
CA PHE A 119 11.70 -12.27 1.65
C PHE A 119 11.81 -13.80 1.50
N ARG A 120 12.75 -14.31 0.69
CA ARG A 120 13.10 -15.74 0.63
C ARG A 120 14.09 -16.16 1.70
N ASN A 121 14.58 -15.23 2.52
CA ASN A 121 15.52 -15.55 3.59
C ASN A 121 14.87 -16.42 4.66
N VAL A 122 15.56 -17.50 5.05
CA VAL A 122 15.06 -18.46 6.05
C VAL A 122 14.73 -17.83 7.40
N ARG A 123 15.38 -16.72 7.75
CA ARG A 123 15.10 -15.97 9.00
C ARG A 123 13.69 -15.40 9.04
N LEU A 124 13.05 -15.20 7.88
CA LEU A 124 11.70 -14.68 7.75
C LEU A 124 10.62 -15.75 7.64
N ASN A 125 10.98 -17.03 7.66
CA ASN A 125 10.04 -18.14 7.51
C ASN A 125 8.99 -18.23 8.62
N SER A 126 9.23 -17.59 9.76
CA SER A 126 8.26 -17.50 10.88
C SER A 126 7.16 -16.46 10.65
N LEU A 127 7.33 -15.53 9.71
CA LEU A 127 6.33 -14.50 9.42
C LEU A 127 5.05 -15.11 8.83
N ARG A 128 3.90 -14.72 9.37
CA ARG A 128 2.58 -15.12 8.84
C ARG A 128 2.42 -14.77 7.36
N ALA A 129 2.86 -13.58 6.96
CA ALA A 129 2.81 -13.15 5.57
C ALA A 129 3.64 -14.05 4.63
N VAL A 130 4.81 -14.54 5.09
CA VAL A 130 5.65 -15.49 4.33
C VAL A 130 4.98 -16.85 4.23
N GLN A 131 4.52 -17.40 5.36
CA GLN A 131 3.87 -18.71 5.43
C GLN A 131 2.62 -18.79 4.57
N ASN A 132 1.83 -17.71 4.56
CA ASN A 132 0.58 -17.62 3.81
C ASN A 132 0.76 -17.10 2.38
N LYS A 133 2.00 -16.85 1.92
CA LYS A 133 2.32 -16.28 0.60
C LYS A 133 1.61 -14.94 0.34
N ARG A 134 1.58 -14.09 1.34
CA ARG A 134 0.91 -12.79 1.31
C ARG A 134 1.90 -11.63 1.33
N ILE A 135 2.93 -11.75 0.50
CA ILE A 135 3.87 -10.67 0.20
C ILE A 135 3.64 -10.23 -1.23
N TYR A 136 3.31 -8.97 -1.41
CA TYR A 136 2.98 -8.40 -2.71
C TYR A 136 3.95 -7.28 -3.04
N MET A 137 4.57 -7.35 -4.21
CA MET A 137 5.42 -6.28 -4.73
C MET A 137 4.56 -5.14 -5.26
N ILE A 138 4.83 -3.92 -4.79
CA ILE A 138 4.10 -2.72 -5.21
C ILE A 138 5.08 -1.64 -5.71
N PRO A 139 4.86 -1.08 -6.93
CA PRO A 139 5.69 0.01 -7.42
C PRO A 139 5.57 1.25 -6.55
N PHE A 140 6.68 1.91 -6.24
CA PHE A 140 6.69 3.16 -5.48
C PHE A 140 5.75 4.23 -6.06
N GLY A 141 5.69 4.34 -7.40
CA GLY A 141 4.79 5.27 -8.07
C GLY A 141 3.29 5.06 -7.77
N TYR A 142 2.89 3.86 -7.32
CA TYR A 142 1.48 3.58 -6.97
C TYR A 142 1.07 4.12 -5.60
N ILE A 143 2.03 4.39 -4.74
CA ILE A 143 1.79 4.76 -3.34
C ILE A 143 2.27 6.18 -3.00
N TYR A 144 2.99 6.82 -3.91
CA TYR A 144 3.62 8.12 -3.65
C TYR A 144 3.25 9.19 -4.69
N THR A 145 3.02 8.81 -5.96
CA THR A 145 2.79 9.77 -7.03
C THR A 145 1.31 10.14 -7.13
N PRO A 146 0.95 11.43 -6.97
CA PRO A 146 -0.42 11.88 -7.13
C PRO A 146 -0.99 11.59 -8.53
N GLY A 147 -2.28 11.28 -8.61
CA GLY A 147 -3.00 11.17 -9.86
C GLY A 147 -3.52 9.77 -10.18
N ILE A 148 -3.49 9.38 -11.47
CA ILE A 148 -4.03 8.09 -11.96
C ILE A 148 -3.40 6.88 -11.26
N LYS A 149 -2.13 6.97 -10.87
CA LYS A 149 -1.42 5.89 -10.18
C LYS A 149 -1.98 5.56 -8.80
N THR A 150 -2.65 6.51 -8.16
CA THR A 150 -3.40 6.28 -6.92
C THR A 150 -4.46 5.18 -7.09
N LEU A 151 -5.16 5.16 -8.21
CA LEU A 151 -6.15 4.13 -8.52
C LEU A 151 -5.50 2.75 -8.68
N ASP A 152 -4.35 2.67 -9.37
CA ASP A 152 -3.59 1.43 -9.50
C ASP A 152 -3.11 0.92 -8.12
N GLY A 153 -2.68 1.84 -7.24
CA GLY A 153 -2.28 1.55 -5.86
C GLY A 153 -3.44 0.97 -5.04
N LEU A 154 -4.60 1.60 -5.07
CA LEU A 154 -5.81 1.12 -4.38
C LEU A 154 -6.19 -0.29 -4.84
N ARG A 155 -6.18 -0.55 -6.15
CA ARG A 155 -6.48 -1.87 -6.72
C ARG A 155 -5.48 -2.92 -6.26
N ALA A 156 -4.19 -2.58 -6.28
CA ALA A 156 -3.14 -3.50 -5.84
C ALA A 156 -3.28 -3.85 -4.34
N ILE A 157 -3.53 -2.86 -3.49
CA ILE A 157 -3.72 -3.06 -2.04
C ILE A 157 -5.00 -3.86 -1.78
N LYS A 158 -6.13 -3.50 -2.39
CA LYS A 158 -7.41 -4.21 -2.26
C LYS A 158 -7.28 -5.69 -2.64
N LYS A 159 -6.63 -5.97 -3.78
CA LYS A 159 -6.35 -7.34 -4.23
C LYS A 159 -5.44 -8.09 -3.25
N GLY A 160 -4.45 -7.43 -2.67
CA GLY A 160 -3.58 -8.03 -1.67
C GLY A 160 -4.29 -8.32 -0.35
N LEU A 161 -5.19 -7.44 0.10
CA LEU A 161 -6.01 -7.66 1.30
C LEU A 161 -7.05 -8.75 1.08
N TYR A 162 -7.68 -8.79 -0.08
CA TYR A 162 -8.82 -9.64 -0.39
C TYR A 162 -8.62 -10.43 -1.70
N PRO A 163 -7.66 -11.36 -1.76
CA PRO A 163 -7.27 -12.04 -3.00
C PRO A 163 -8.36 -12.93 -3.62
N ASN A 164 -9.42 -13.21 -2.85
CA ASN A 164 -10.54 -14.08 -3.26
C ASN A 164 -11.88 -13.33 -3.40
N MET A 165 -11.80 -12.01 -3.49
CA MET A 165 -12.98 -11.17 -3.76
C MET A 165 -13.03 -10.73 -5.22
#